data_e5aed121c97230d3f1b5a086e9042064
#
_entry.id   e5aed121c97230d3f1b5a086e9042064
#
_cell.length_a   1.000
_cell.length_b   1.000
_cell.length_c   1.000
_cell.angle_alpha   90.00
_cell.angle_beta   90.00
_cell.angle_gamma   90.00
#
_symmetry.space_group_name_H-M   'P 1'
#
loop_
_entity.id
_entity.type
_entity.pdbx_description
1 polymer ?
#
loop_
_entity_poly.entity_id
_entity_poly.type
_entity_poly.pdbx_seq_one_letter_code
_entity_poly.pdbx_strand_id
1 'polypeptide(L)'
;WNALPESHKAAFYELVFYPVKGAALMNKKMLVAQQNRWYARQGRTATNYLADRVKSYHDSIDYYTDKYNSLLNGKWNHMMALAPGWTATYQKMPPLTTIDVPQKAEMRIFLPEQDSPLGKTTLNVLPCVNPYTRKESFIELYNVGKQAFTWNAKTSDSWIKLSRQNGTTQLQERIIV
;
A
#
# COMPACT_ATOMS: atom_id res chain seq x y z
N TRP A 1 3.90 -5.43 26.20
CA TRP A 1 4.97 -4.54 26.66
C TRP A 1 4.73 -4.08 28.11
N ASN A 2 3.58 -3.47 28.39
CA ASN A 2 3.30 -2.93 29.73
C ASN A 2 3.23 -3.98 30.84
N ALA A 3 2.92 -5.22 30.50
CA ALA A 3 2.87 -6.35 31.47
C ALA A 3 4.24 -7.02 31.67
N LEU A 4 5.29 -6.62 30.95
CA LEU A 4 6.61 -7.21 31.08
C LEU A 4 7.41 -6.56 32.22
N PRO A 5 8.09 -7.35 33.08
CA PRO A 5 9.07 -6.81 34.01
C PRO A 5 10.16 -6.01 33.28
N GLU A 6 10.65 -4.95 33.91
CA GLU A 6 11.64 -4.06 33.29
C GLU A 6 12.92 -4.81 32.85
N SER A 7 13.37 -5.76 33.66
CA SER A 7 14.53 -6.61 33.38
C SER A 7 14.39 -7.48 32.11
N HIS A 8 13.17 -7.71 31.61
CA HIS A 8 12.91 -8.52 30.42
C HIS A 8 12.62 -7.70 29.17
N LYS A 9 12.42 -6.39 29.30
CA LYS A 9 12.02 -5.54 28.17
C LYS A 9 13.10 -5.46 27.07
N ALA A 10 14.37 -5.34 27.45
CA ALA A 10 15.44 -5.31 26.45
C ALA A 10 15.50 -6.61 25.65
N ALA A 11 15.51 -7.76 26.34
CA ALA A 11 15.52 -9.06 25.67
C ALA A 11 14.29 -9.28 24.79
N PHE A 12 13.09 -8.90 25.26
CA PHE A 12 11.88 -8.99 24.44
C PHE A 12 11.97 -8.09 23.21
N TYR A 13 12.51 -6.86 23.36
CA TYR A 13 12.68 -5.96 22.24
C TYR A 13 13.60 -6.55 21.17
N GLU A 14 14.74 -7.08 21.58
CA GLU A 14 15.77 -7.62 20.68
C GLU A 14 15.33 -8.93 20.00
N LEU A 15 14.74 -9.83 20.75
CA LEU A 15 14.47 -11.19 20.28
C LEU A 15 13.08 -11.35 19.62
N VAL A 16 12.13 -10.52 19.99
CA VAL A 16 10.73 -10.66 19.52
C VAL A 16 10.25 -9.42 18.80
N PHE A 17 10.25 -8.26 19.45
CA PHE A 17 9.63 -7.07 18.91
C PHE A 17 10.33 -6.57 17.64
N TYR A 18 11.64 -6.39 17.71
CA TYR A 18 12.41 -5.85 16.58
C TYR A 18 12.36 -6.74 15.33
N PRO A 19 12.62 -8.07 15.41
CA PRO A 19 12.54 -8.94 14.23
C PRO A 19 11.14 -8.92 13.58
N VAL A 20 10.09 -9.01 14.38
CA VAL A 20 8.70 -9.01 13.87
C VAL A 20 8.33 -7.66 13.27
N LYS A 21 8.63 -6.57 13.98
CA LYS A 21 8.31 -5.22 13.53
C LYS A 21 9.14 -4.82 12.30
N GLY A 22 10.42 -5.14 12.31
CA GLY A 22 11.33 -4.87 11.17
C GLY A 22 10.90 -5.61 9.92
N ALA A 23 10.62 -6.91 10.02
CA ALA A 23 10.12 -7.70 8.90
C ALA A 23 8.78 -7.16 8.36
N ALA A 24 7.85 -6.80 9.24
CA ALA A 24 6.56 -6.24 8.84
C ALA A 24 6.70 -4.88 8.12
N LEU A 25 7.58 -4.00 8.62
CA LEU A 25 7.86 -2.70 8.00
C LEU A 25 8.58 -2.87 6.66
N MET A 26 9.53 -3.80 6.57
CA MET A 26 10.24 -4.10 5.33
C MET A 26 9.27 -4.58 4.24
N ASN A 27 8.41 -5.54 4.56
CA ASN A 27 7.38 -6.02 3.63
C ASN A 27 6.44 -4.88 3.19
N LYS A 28 5.94 -4.06 4.13
CA LYS A 28 5.10 -2.91 3.80
C LYS A 28 5.82 -1.91 2.89
N LYS A 29 7.08 -1.58 3.19
CA LYS A 29 7.91 -0.70 2.38
C LYS A 29 7.99 -1.19 0.94
N MET A 30 8.31 -2.45 0.73
CA MET A 30 8.51 -3.03 -0.61
C MET A 30 7.19 -3.16 -1.39
N LEU A 31 6.13 -3.64 -0.75
CA LEU A 31 4.82 -3.79 -1.39
C LEU A 31 4.22 -2.43 -1.78
N VAL A 32 4.30 -1.44 -0.88
CA VAL A 32 3.77 -0.10 -1.17
C VAL A 32 4.62 0.63 -2.22
N ALA A 33 5.94 0.38 -2.29
CA ALA A 33 6.77 0.91 -3.35
C ALA A 33 6.42 0.32 -4.73
N GLN A 34 6.09 -0.96 -4.80
CA GLN A 34 5.58 -1.57 -6.03
C GLN A 34 4.22 -0.99 -6.43
N GLN A 35 3.32 -0.83 -5.46
CA GLN A 35 2.02 -0.20 -5.67
C GLN A 35 2.15 1.26 -6.13
N ASN A 36 3.09 2.03 -5.58
CA ASN A 36 3.40 3.39 -6.02
C ASN A 36 3.75 3.43 -7.50
N ARG A 37 4.67 2.56 -7.97
CA ARG A 37 5.06 2.50 -9.38
C ARG A 37 3.92 2.05 -10.29
N TRP A 38 3.11 1.11 -9.81
CA TRP A 38 1.92 0.67 -10.54
C TRP A 38 0.89 1.80 -10.70
N TYR A 39 0.61 2.51 -9.61
CA TYR A 39 -0.33 3.64 -9.61
C TYR A 39 0.18 4.82 -10.44
N ALA A 40 1.48 5.06 -10.46
CA ALA A 40 2.10 6.07 -11.31
C ALA A 40 1.81 5.84 -12.81
N ARG A 41 1.91 4.59 -13.27
CA ARG A 41 1.57 4.21 -14.66
C ARG A 41 0.11 4.48 -15.01
N GLN A 42 -0.77 4.42 -14.02
CA GLN A 42 -2.20 4.70 -14.18
C GLN A 42 -2.55 6.17 -13.98
N GLY A 43 -1.60 7.01 -13.58
CA GLY A 43 -1.82 8.42 -13.28
C GLY A 43 -2.68 8.66 -12.04
N ARG A 44 -2.76 7.72 -11.10
CA ARG A 44 -3.59 7.82 -9.90
C ARG A 44 -3.08 8.89 -8.95
N THR A 45 -3.95 9.75 -8.47
CA THR A 45 -3.62 10.76 -7.45
C THR A 45 -3.01 10.15 -6.20
N ALA A 46 -3.41 8.93 -5.84
CA ALA A 46 -2.86 8.21 -4.69
C ALA A 46 -1.36 7.88 -4.81
N THR A 47 -0.74 8.02 -5.98
CA THR A 47 0.69 7.74 -6.23
C THR A 47 1.60 8.49 -5.25
N ASN A 48 1.40 9.80 -5.11
CA ASN A 48 2.25 10.64 -4.26
C ASN A 48 2.09 10.28 -2.76
N TYR A 49 0.87 10.02 -2.34
CA TYR A 49 0.58 9.53 -0.99
C TYR A 49 1.30 8.21 -0.68
N LEU A 50 1.33 7.27 -1.64
CA LEU A 50 2.05 6.01 -1.48
C LEU A 50 3.56 6.22 -1.38
N ALA A 51 4.13 7.16 -2.15
CA ALA A 51 5.55 7.51 -2.04
C ALA A 51 5.90 7.99 -0.63
N ASP A 52 5.07 8.85 -0.04
CA ASP A 52 5.30 9.34 1.34
C ASP A 52 5.11 8.23 2.39
N ARG A 53 4.18 7.30 2.15
CA ARG A 53 4.03 6.10 2.99
C ARG A 53 5.29 5.23 3.00
N VAL A 54 5.93 5.04 1.84
CA VAL A 54 7.19 4.27 1.75
C VAL A 54 8.31 4.94 2.53
N LYS A 55 8.46 6.25 2.42
CA LYS A 55 9.43 7.02 3.22
C LYS A 55 9.19 6.83 4.71
N SER A 56 7.94 6.97 5.16
CA SER A 56 7.58 6.77 6.57
C SER A 56 7.89 5.36 7.09
N TYR A 57 7.74 4.33 6.26
CA TYR A 57 8.14 2.97 6.65
C TYR A 57 9.66 2.83 6.72
N HIS A 58 10.39 3.47 5.83
CA HIS A 58 11.86 3.49 5.85
C HIS A 58 12.37 4.15 7.13
N ASP A 59 11.90 5.36 7.43
CA ASP A 59 12.26 6.11 8.63
C ASP A 59 11.92 5.33 9.91
N SER A 60 10.80 4.58 9.88
CA SER A 60 10.42 3.72 10.99
C SER A 60 11.39 2.54 11.18
N ILE A 61 11.92 1.96 10.10
CA ILE A 61 12.93 0.89 10.19
C ILE A 61 14.19 1.45 10.84
N ASP A 62 14.67 2.60 10.40
CA ASP A 62 15.85 3.25 10.94
C ASP A 62 15.67 3.56 12.44
N TYR A 63 14.53 4.16 12.80
CA TYR A 63 14.19 4.44 14.21
C TYR A 63 14.25 3.18 15.10
N TYR A 64 13.64 2.07 14.66
CA TYR A 64 13.65 0.84 15.47
C TYR A 64 15.00 0.17 15.49
N THR A 65 15.81 0.32 14.43
CA THR A 65 17.18 -0.16 14.37
C THR A 65 18.09 0.62 15.33
N ASP A 66 18.01 1.94 15.33
CA ASP A 66 18.77 2.80 16.25
C ASP A 66 18.39 2.51 17.71
N LYS A 67 17.11 2.30 17.97
CA LYS A 67 16.64 1.89 19.29
C LYS A 67 17.22 0.54 19.71
N TYR A 68 17.27 -0.44 18.82
CA TYR A 68 17.92 -1.73 19.08
C TYR A 68 19.39 -1.55 19.48
N ASN A 69 20.12 -0.80 18.66
CA ASN A 69 21.56 -0.60 18.85
C ASN A 69 21.89 0.21 20.12
N SER A 70 20.97 1.02 20.62
CA SER A 70 21.15 1.82 21.85
C SER A 70 20.75 1.13 23.15
N LEU A 71 20.06 -0.02 23.08
CA LEU A 71 19.63 -0.75 24.28
C LEU A 71 20.81 -1.15 25.17
N LEU A 72 20.58 -1.16 26.48
CA LEU A 72 21.58 -1.56 27.48
C LEU A 72 22.92 -0.81 27.32
N ASN A 73 22.84 0.51 27.11
CA ASN A 73 24.00 1.38 26.86
C ASN A 73 24.82 0.96 25.63
N GLY A 74 24.18 0.45 24.61
CA GLY A 74 24.83 0.05 23.37
C GLY A 74 25.54 -1.30 23.44
N LYS A 75 25.18 -2.16 24.39
CA LYS A 75 25.78 -3.51 24.53
C LYS A 75 25.75 -4.30 23.22
N TRP A 76 24.69 -4.13 22.41
CA TRP A 76 24.48 -4.83 21.15
C TRP A 76 24.65 -3.91 19.93
N ASN A 77 25.30 -2.75 20.13
CA ASN A 77 25.56 -1.82 19.05
C ASN A 77 26.27 -2.50 17.89
N HIS A 78 25.88 -2.16 16.66
CA HIS A 78 26.34 -2.74 15.39
C HIS A 78 25.88 -4.18 15.09
N MET A 79 25.16 -4.87 15.97
CA MET A 79 24.60 -6.18 15.62
C MET A 79 23.51 -6.08 14.54
N MET A 80 22.74 -4.99 14.56
CA MET A 80 21.78 -4.65 13.51
C MET A 80 22.28 -3.53 12.60
N ALA A 81 23.58 -3.43 12.43
CA ALA A 81 24.18 -2.57 11.41
C ALA A 81 23.92 -3.14 10.03
N LEU A 82 23.76 -2.23 9.07
CA LEU A 82 23.64 -2.59 7.67
C LEU A 82 24.89 -3.30 7.20
N ALA A 83 24.81 -4.57 6.84
CA ALA A 83 25.92 -5.26 6.22
C ALA A 83 26.24 -4.61 4.86
N PRO A 84 27.50 -4.22 4.60
CA PRO A 84 27.90 -3.72 3.30
C PRO A 84 27.74 -4.82 2.24
N GLY A 85 27.41 -4.44 1.01
CA GLY A 85 27.35 -5.34 -0.10
C GLY A 85 25.92 -5.69 -0.58
N TRP A 86 25.71 -6.92 -1.01
CA TRP A 86 24.47 -7.37 -1.67
C TRP A 86 23.19 -7.23 -0.82
N THR A 87 23.30 -7.26 0.49
CA THR A 87 22.18 -7.06 1.42
C THR A 87 21.69 -5.61 1.45
N ALA A 88 22.51 -4.66 1.02
CA ALA A 88 22.15 -3.24 1.00
C ALA A 88 20.92 -2.88 0.17
N THR A 89 20.53 -3.73 -0.78
CA THR A 89 19.39 -3.48 -1.65
C THR A 89 18.07 -3.41 -0.89
N TYR A 90 17.88 -4.27 0.12
CA TYR A 90 16.64 -4.27 0.92
C TYR A 90 16.58 -3.12 1.92
N GLN A 91 17.71 -2.58 2.28
CA GLN A 91 17.84 -1.53 3.28
C GLN A 91 17.76 -0.14 2.67
N LYS A 92 18.12 0.00 1.40
CA LYS A 92 17.98 1.26 0.66
C LYS A 92 16.52 1.64 0.45
N MET A 93 16.32 2.93 0.25
CA MET A 93 15.05 3.43 -0.24
C MET A 93 14.80 2.82 -1.63
N PRO A 94 13.67 2.13 -1.85
CA PRO A 94 13.31 1.65 -3.19
C PRO A 94 13.03 2.83 -4.13
N PRO A 95 13.19 2.66 -5.44
CA PRO A 95 12.80 3.69 -6.41
C PRO A 95 11.33 4.05 -6.24
N LEU A 96 11.06 5.34 -6.12
CA LEU A 96 9.71 5.91 -6.00
C LEU A 96 9.42 6.79 -7.20
N THR A 97 8.16 6.86 -7.57
CA THR A 97 7.67 7.72 -8.64
C THR A 97 6.69 8.73 -8.05
N THR A 98 6.82 9.98 -8.43
CA THR A 98 5.83 11.04 -8.19
C THR A 98 5.25 11.49 -9.52
N ILE A 99 4.03 11.99 -9.49
CA ILE A 99 3.32 12.51 -10.67
C ILE A 99 2.79 13.90 -10.40
N ASP A 100 2.67 14.69 -11.44
CA ASP A 100 1.93 15.95 -11.42
C ASP A 100 0.44 15.62 -11.47
N VAL A 101 -0.31 16.08 -10.47
CA VAL A 101 -1.74 15.85 -10.37
C VAL A 101 -2.48 17.13 -10.77
N PRO A 102 -3.29 17.12 -11.85
CA PRO A 102 -4.00 18.30 -12.33
C PRO A 102 -5.09 18.77 -11.36
N GLN A 103 -5.37 20.07 -11.37
CA GLN A 103 -6.39 20.72 -10.53
C GLN A 103 -7.81 20.50 -11.10
N LYS A 104 -8.20 19.27 -11.28
CA LYS A 104 -9.54 18.89 -11.79
C LYS A 104 -10.06 17.65 -11.07
N ALA A 105 -11.34 17.37 -11.23
CA ALA A 105 -11.94 16.09 -10.89
C ALA A 105 -11.93 15.20 -12.15
N GLU A 106 -11.34 14.01 -12.08
CA GLU A 106 -11.36 13.08 -13.21
C GLU A 106 -11.36 11.64 -12.69
N MET A 107 -12.49 10.97 -12.88
CA MET A 107 -12.68 9.58 -12.52
C MET A 107 -12.12 8.66 -13.62
N ARG A 108 -11.44 7.60 -13.20
CA ARG A 108 -11.14 6.43 -14.03
C ARG A 108 -11.53 5.15 -13.30
N ILE A 109 -11.68 4.09 -14.07
CA ILE A 109 -12.11 2.79 -13.59
C ILE A 109 -11.01 1.77 -13.86
N PHE A 110 -10.77 0.89 -12.90
CA PHE A 110 -9.92 -0.28 -13.04
C PHE A 110 -10.76 -1.53 -12.72
N LEU A 111 -10.59 -2.55 -13.54
CA LEU A 111 -11.19 -3.87 -13.34
C LEU A 111 -10.09 -4.89 -13.01
N PRO A 112 -10.38 -5.90 -12.19
CA PRO A 112 -9.44 -6.99 -11.92
C PRO A 112 -8.98 -7.66 -13.23
N GLU A 113 -7.74 -8.17 -13.22
CA GLU A 113 -7.14 -8.88 -14.35
C GLU A 113 -6.85 -8.04 -15.60
N GLN A 114 -7.00 -6.71 -15.50
CA GLN A 114 -6.58 -5.80 -16.54
C GLN A 114 -5.27 -5.10 -16.15
N ASP A 115 -4.28 -5.19 -17.03
CA ASP A 115 -2.97 -4.55 -16.79
C ASP A 115 -3.00 -3.03 -16.99
N SER A 116 -4.02 -2.52 -17.66
CA SER A 116 -4.18 -1.10 -17.98
C SER A 116 -5.50 -0.55 -17.47
N PRO A 117 -5.57 0.75 -17.16
CA PRO A 117 -6.85 1.42 -16.97
C PRO A 117 -7.73 1.20 -18.20
N LEU A 118 -9.04 1.20 -18.01
CA LEU A 118 -9.99 1.07 -19.13
C LEU A 118 -9.60 2.03 -20.25
N GLY A 119 -9.07 1.48 -21.30
CA GLY A 119 -8.65 2.20 -22.50
C GLY A 119 -9.74 2.16 -23.58
N LYS A 120 -9.52 2.92 -24.64
CA LYS A 120 -10.49 3.10 -25.73
C LYS A 120 -10.77 1.84 -26.56
N THR A 121 -10.10 0.72 -26.33
CA THR A 121 -10.10 -0.45 -27.23
C THR A 121 -10.36 -1.80 -26.56
N THR A 122 -10.50 -1.88 -25.26
CA THR A 122 -10.76 -3.14 -24.55
C THR A 122 -12.21 -3.27 -24.11
N LEU A 123 -12.78 -4.43 -24.32
CA LEU A 123 -14.06 -4.80 -23.71
C LEU A 123 -13.92 -4.68 -22.18
N ASN A 124 -14.71 -3.82 -21.60
CA ASN A 124 -14.76 -3.60 -20.15
C ASN A 124 -15.58 -4.73 -19.52
N VAL A 125 -14.99 -5.90 -19.41
CA VAL A 125 -15.63 -7.11 -18.92
C VAL A 125 -15.07 -7.46 -17.57
N LEU A 126 -15.92 -7.65 -16.58
CA LEU A 126 -15.55 -8.24 -15.30
C LEU A 126 -15.17 -9.72 -15.50
N PRO A 127 -14.24 -10.24 -14.68
CA PRO A 127 -13.96 -11.67 -14.68
C PRO A 127 -15.23 -12.49 -14.47
N CYS A 128 -15.28 -13.68 -15.11
CA CYS A 128 -16.41 -14.58 -14.90
C CYS A 128 -16.57 -14.95 -13.43
N VAL A 129 -17.75 -14.74 -12.89
CA VAL A 129 -18.10 -15.13 -11.53
C VAL A 129 -18.40 -16.63 -11.51
N ASN A 130 -17.64 -17.36 -10.70
CA ASN A 130 -17.89 -18.78 -10.48
C ASN A 130 -18.67 -18.96 -9.17
N PRO A 131 -19.92 -19.44 -9.20
CA PRO A 131 -20.76 -19.57 -8.01
C PRO A 131 -20.21 -20.57 -6.99
N TYR A 132 -19.36 -21.53 -7.43
CA TYR A 132 -18.76 -22.52 -6.53
C TYR A 132 -17.61 -21.97 -5.71
N THR A 133 -16.84 -21.01 -6.26
CA THR A 133 -15.68 -20.43 -5.55
C THR A 133 -16.08 -19.27 -4.65
N ARG A 134 -17.27 -18.71 -4.81
CA ARG A 134 -17.76 -17.51 -4.10
C ARG A 134 -16.77 -16.34 -4.11
N LYS A 135 -15.90 -16.28 -5.10
CA LYS A 135 -14.92 -15.20 -5.26
C LYS A 135 -15.68 -13.94 -5.70
N GLU A 136 -15.71 -12.95 -4.83
CA GLU A 136 -16.28 -11.64 -5.15
C GLU A 136 -15.45 -10.95 -6.23
N SER A 137 -16.10 -10.30 -7.16
CA SER A 137 -15.48 -9.39 -8.11
C SER A 137 -15.57 -7.96 -7.60
N PHE A 138 -14.77 -7.06 -8.14
CA PHE A 138 -14.82 -5.66 -7.76
C PHE A 138 -14.51 -4.71 -8.92
N ILE A 139 -15.02 -3.51 -8.79
CA ILE A 139 -14.70 -2.35 -9.63
C ILE A 139 -13.95 -1.35 -8.76
N GLU A 140 -12.83 -0.84 -9.22
CA GLU A 140 -12.10 0.19 -8.49
C GLU A 140 -12.21 1.52 -9.23
N LEU A 141 -12.84 2.50 -8.58
CA LEU A 141 -12.89 3.88 -9.02
C LEU A 141 -11.70 4.62 -8.47
N TYR A 142 -11.01 5.41 -9.28
CA TYR A 142 -9.89 6.21 -8.81
C TYR A 142 -9.82 7.58 -9.49
N ASN A 143 -9.19 8.51 -8.79
CA ASN A 143 -9.03 9.88 -9.23
C ASN A 143 -7.65 10.06 -9.87
N VAL A 144 -7.62 10.80 -10.97
CA VAL A 144 -6.37 11.28 -11.60
C VAL A 144 -6.21 12.79 -11.47
N GLY A 145 -7.06 13.44 -10.68
CA GLY A 145 -7.02 14.86 -10.36
C GLY A 145 -7.09 15.15 -8.87
N LYS A 146 -6.85 16.41 -8.47
CA LYS A 146 -6.83 16.82 -7.06
C LYS A 146 -8.21 17.07 -6.45
N GLN A 147 -9.22 17.32 -7.29
CA GLN A 147 -10.58 17.57 -6.80
C GLN A 147 -11.35 16.26 -6.69
N ALA A 148 -12.12 16.11 -5.61
CA ALA A 148 -13.01 14.97 -5.45
C ALA A 148 -14.07 14.94 -6.56
N PHE A 149 -14.49 13.73 -6.94
CA PHE A 149 -15.61 13.52 -7.86
C PHE A 149 -16.75 12.79 -7.16
N THR A 150 -17.97 13.06 -7.59
CA THR A 150 -19.17 12.28 -7.24
C THR A 150 -19.45 11.26 -8.33
N TRP A 151 -19.97 10.11 -7.95
CA TRP A 151 -20.29 9.03 -8.87
C TRP A 151 -21.60 8.35 -8.50
N ASN A 152 -22.20 7.74 -9.51
CA ASN A 152 -23.39 6.90 -9.36
C ASN A 152 -23.22 5.65 -10.23
N ALA A 153 -23.57 4.49 -9.69
CA ALA A 153 -23.54 3.21 -10.37
C ALA A 153 -24.94 2.60 -10.42
N LYS A 154 -25.33 2.09 -11.57
CA LYS A 154 -26.58 1.38 -11.79
C LYS A 154 -26.29 0.02 -12.41
N THR A 155 -27.10 -0.97 -12.07
CA THR A 155 -27.07 -2.31 -12.67
C THR A 155 -28.21 -2.42 -13.69
N SER A 156 -27.98 -3.14 -14.79
CA SER A 156 -29.00 -3.46 -15.77
C SER A 156 -29.97 -4.54 -15.26
N ASP A 157 -29.47 -5.43 -14.41
CA ASP A 157 -30.17 -6.62 -13.95
C ASP A 157 -30.31 -6.66 -12.43
N SER A 158 -31.44 -7.14 -11.95
CA SER A 158 -31.74 -7.17 -10.51
C SER A 158 -30.94 -8.15 -9.70
N TRP A 159 -30.32 -9.15 -10.33
CA TRP A 159 -29.48 -10.13 -9.68
C TRP A 159 -28.07 -9.61 -9.40
N ILE A 160 -27.61 -8.56 -10.08
CA ILE A 160 -26.34 -7.91 -9.83
C ILE A 160 -26.50 -7.00 -8.60
N LYS A 161 -25.69 -7.24 -7.58
CA LYS A 161 -25.67 -6.44 -6.36
C LYS A 161 -24.35 -5.70 -6.24
N LEU A 162 -24.42 -4.41 -5.95
CA LEU A 162 -23.26 -3.56 -5.68
C LEU A 162 -23.18 -3.27 -4.18
N SER A 163 -21.99 -3.33 -3.63
CA SER A 163 -21.77 -2.95 -2.21
C SER A 163 -22.12 -1.48 -1.96
N ARG A 164 -22.07 -0.65 -2.99
CA ARG A 164 -22.42 0.78 -2.96
C ARG A 164 -22.84 1.27 -4.34
N GLN A 165 -23.84 2.14 -4.39
CA GLN A 165 -24.40 2.65 -5.65
C GLN A 165 -24.06 4.11 -5.94
N ASN A 166 -23.56 4.87 -4.97
CA ASN A 166 -23.14 6.26 -5.14
C ASN A 166 -22.11 6.65 -4.09
N GLY A 167 -21.39 7.71 -4.35
CA GLY A 167 -20.42 8.23 -3.38
C GLY A 167 -19.67 9.46 -3.89
N THR A 168 -18.78 9.96 -3.01
CA THR A 168 -17.80 11.00 -3.34
C THR A 168 -16.41 10.47 -3.01
N THR A 169 -15.52 10.51 -3.98
CA THR A 169 -14.20 9.89 -3.87
C THR A 169 -13.09 10.91 -4.12
N GLN A 170 -12.17 11.02 -3.16
CA GLN A 170 -10.98 11.89 -3.26
C GLN A 170 -9.82 11.16 -3.95
N LEU A 171 -9.51 9.95 -3.52
CA LEU A 171 -8.38 9.17 -4.03
C LEU A 171 -8.86 7.96 -4.83
N GLN A 172 -9.45 7.01 -4.17
CA GLN A 172 -9.96 5.78 -4.78
C GLN A 172 -10.99 5.10 -3.88
N GLU A 173 -11.86 4.28 -4.49
CA GLU A 173 -12.87 3.49 -3.81
C GLU A 173 -13.10 2.18 -4.56
N ARG A 174 -13.33 1.11 -3.80
CA ARG A 174 -13.61 -0.21 -4.34
C ARG A 174 -15.08 -0.55 -4.12
N ILE A 175 -15.76 -0.96 -5.19
CA ILE A 175 -17.13 -1.41 -5.19
C ILE A 175 -17.13 -2.91 -5.46
N ILE A 176 -17.63 -3.71 -4.53
CA ILE A 176 -17.78 -5.16 -4.70
C ILE A 176 -19.05 -5.41 -5.51
N VAL A 177 -18.94 -6.37 -6.44
CA VAL A 177 -20.01 -6.76 -7.36
C VAL A 177 -20.41 -8.19 -7.08
#